data_4e4fa8bd46af2718972f335d7b24cc37
#
_entry.id   4e4fa8bd46af2718972f335d7b24cc37
#
_cell.length_a   1.000
_cell.length_b   1.000
_cell.length_c   1.000
_cell.angle_alpha   90.00
_cell.angle_beta   90.00
_cell.angle_gamma   90.00
#
_symmetry.space_group_name_H-M   'P 1'
#
loop_
_entity.id
_entity.type
_entity.pdbx_description
1 polymer ?
#
loop_
_entity_poly.entity_id
_entity_poly.type
_entity_poly.pdbx_seq_one_letter_code
_entity_poly.pdbx_strand_id
1 'polypeptide(L)'
;MNTPGQNSNAVAELVFGMAVYLARNFYNGKSGHELKGKKIGVHAYGNVGQNVGRIAKGFGMEVYAFDPFMTDEQIKAAGATPLHSAEEMYAMCDIPATEKTKKSINYELLNRMPKGAVLINTARKEVINEEELVKLMADRPDFKYISDIAPDNAAEYAQFEGRYFFTPKKMGAQTEEANVNAGLAAARQIVAFLEHGDAKFKVNK
;
A
#
# COMPACT_ATOMS: atom_id res chain seq x y z
N MET A 1 23.29 9.88 1.53
CA MET A 1 22.53 9.10 2.53
C MET A 1 21.06 9.16 2.21
N ASN A 2 20.27 8.18 2.65
CA ASN A 2 18.81 8.24 2.58
C ASN A 2 18.21 8.15 4.00
N THR A 3 16.92 8.48 4.14
CA THR A 3 16.21 8.51 5.42
C THR A 3 15.04 7.52 5.41
N PRO A 4 15.31 6.19 5.40
CA PRO A 4 14.27 5.18 5.28
C PRO A 4 13.30 5.24 6.46
N GLY A 5 12.02 5.04 6.19
CA GLY A 5 10.97 4.92 7.21
C GLY A 5 10.39 6.23 7.73
N GLN A 6 11.00 7.40 7.46
CA GLN A 6 10.57 8.67 8.07
C GLN A 6 9.17 9.13 7.61
N ASN A 7 8.74 8.72 6.44
CA ASN A 7 7.44 9.03 5.85
C ASN A 7 6.46 7.84 5.86
N SER A 8 6.86 6.72 6.42
CA SER A 8 6.09 5.47 6.28
C SER A 8 4.75 5.51 7.01
N ASN A 9 4.65 6.23 8.13
CA ASN A 9 3.39 6.40 8.84
C ASN A 9 2.39 7.24 8.03
N ALA A 10 2.85 8.33 7.40
CA ALA A 10 1.99 9.17 6.56
C ALA A 10 1.38 8.39 5.40
N VAL A 11 2.19 7.55 4.73
CA VAL A 11 1.69 6.66 3.66
C VAL A 11 0.65 5.69 4.20
N ALA A 12 0.91 5.07 5.36
CA ALA A 12 0.00 4.11 5.96
C ALA A 12 -1.33 4.76 6.39
N GLU A 13 -1.32 5.96 6.91
CA GLU A 13 -2.54 6.71 7.22
C GLU A 13 -3.34 7.03 5.96
N LEU A 14 -2.69 7.42 4.86
CA LEU A 14 -3.38 7.65 3.59
C LEU A 14 -4.06 6.39 3.06
N VAL A 15 -3.45 5.20 3.22
CA VAL A 15 -4.10 3.91 2.86
C VAL A 15 -5.46 3.81 3.53
N PHE A 16 -5.56 4.09 4.84
CA PHE A 16 -6.83 3.99 5.56
C PHE A 16 -7.78 5.15 5.27
N GLY A 17 -7.26 6.35 5.05
CA GLY A 17 -8.07 7.47 4.58
C GLY A 17 -8.80 7.14 3.28
N MET A 18 -8.08 6.61 2.29
CA MET A 18 -8.65 6.18 1.01
C MET A 18 -9.56 4.96 1.16
N ALA A 19 -9.19 3.98 1.98
CA ALA A 19 -10.01 2.79 2.22
C ALA A 19 -11.36 3.14 2.86
N VAL A 20 -11.37 4.00 3.87
CA VAL A 20 -12.60 4.49 4.52
C VAL A 20 -13.43 5.31 3.54
N TYR A 21 -12.81 6.21 2.79
CA TYR A 21 -13.49 7.04 1.78
C TYR A 21 -14.24 6.18 0.76
N LEU A 22 -13.57 5.17 0.20
CA LEU A 22 -14.19 4.21 -0.73
C LEU A 22 -15.29 3.37 -0.05
N ALA A 23 -14.99 2.80 1.14
CA ALA A 23 -15.94 1.95 1.86
C ALA A 23 -17.22 2.69 2.24
N ARG A 24 -17.15 4.00 2.42
CA ARG A 24 -18.29 4.90 2.72
C ARG A 24 -18.85 5.58 1.48
N ASN A 25 -18.67 4.99 0.27
CA ASN A 25 -19.17 5.48 -1.01
C ASN A 25 -18.83 6.96 -1.26
N PHE A 26 -17.55 7.34 -1.01
CA PHE A 26 -17.07 8.72 -1.20
C PHE A 26 -17.86 9.77 -0.42
N TYR A 27 -18.46 9.37 0.71
CA TYR A 27 -19.33 10.21 1.57
C TYR A 27 -20.52 10.83 0.85
N ASN A 28 -21.08 10.11 -0.13
CA ASN A 28 -22.23 10.58 -0.94
C ASN A 28 -23.60 10.46 -0.24
N GLY A 29 -23.64 10.15 1.04
CA GLY A 29 -24.86 9.99 1.84
C GLY A 29 -25.52 8.61 1.77
N LYS A 30 -25.04 7.70 0.92
CA LYS A 30 -25.54 6.32 0.86
C LYS A 30 -24.85 5.44 1.91
N SER A 31 -25.54 4.38 2.33
CA SER A 31 -24.95 3.36 3.21
C SER A 31 -23.73 2.72 2.57
N GLY A 32 -22.65 2.60 3.35
CA GLY A 32 -21.42 1.96 2.95
C GLY A 32 -21.13 0.71 3.79
N HIS A 33 -19.85 0.36 3.89
CA HIS A 33 -19.33 -0.81 4.60
C HIS A 33 -18.35 -0.40 5.69
N GLU A 34 -18.14 -1.29 6.66
CA GLU A 34 -17.09 -1.16 7.67
C GLU A 34 -15.84 -1.94 7.25
N LEU A 35 -14.69 -1.53 7.79
CA LEU A 35 -13.42 -2.25 7.62
C LEU A 35 -13.25 -3.35 8.68
N LYS A 36 -13.92 -3.24 9.83
CA LYS A 36 -13.85 -4.20 10.93
C LYS A 36 -14.19 -5.62 10.45
N GLY A 37 -13.37 -6.59 10.88
CA GLY A 37 -13.53 -8.00 10.51
C GLY A 37 -13.14 -8.35 9.07
N LYS A 38 -12.67 -7.37 8.27
CA LYS A 38 -12.14 -7.64 6.93
C LYS A 38 -10.68 -8.04 6.99
N LYS A 39 -10.22 -8.72 5.94
CA LYS A 39 -8.83 -9.15 5.77
C LYS A 39 -8.07 -8.11 4.95
N ILE A 40 -6.89 -7.73 5.44
CA ILE A 40 -5.93 -6.94 4.68
C ILE A 40 -4.67 -7.74 4.42
N GLY A 41 -4.29 -7.86 3.15
CA GLY A 41 -3.02 -8.40 2.72
C GLY A 41 -2.02 -7.27 2.45
N VAL A 42 -0.83 -7.38 2.99
CA VAL A 42 0.24 -6.41 2.78
C VAL A 42 1.38 -7.07 2.03
N HIS A 43 1.53 -6.71 0.76
CA HIS A 43 2.64 -7.15 -0.09
C HIS A 43 3.85 -6.22 0.12
N ALA A 44 4.94 -6.73 0.64
CA ALA A 44 6.10 -6.05 1.22
C ALA A 44 5.83 -5.47 2.62
N TYR A 45 6.32 -6.19 3.63
CA TYR A 45 6.04 -5.86 5.04
C TYR A 45 7.20 -5.09 5.71
N GLY A 46 7.80 -4.16 4.95
CA GLY A 46 8.80 -3.21 5.43
C GLY A 46 8.20 -2.07 6.25
N ASN A 47 8.87 -0.90 6.30
CA ASN A 47 8.46 0.23 7.14
C ASN A 47 7.00 0.69 6.90
N VAL A 48 6.56 0.80 5.66
CA VAL A 48 5.18 1.18 5.33
C VAL A 48 4.23 0.05 5.69
N GLY A 49 4.52 -1.18 5.25
CA GLY A 49 3.65 -2.33 5.49
C GLY A 49 3.39 -2.60 6.96
N GLN A 50 4.41 -2.49 7.82
CA GLN A 50 4.24 -2.66 9.27
C GLN A 50 3.36 -1.57 9.89
N ASN A 51 3.47 -0.31 9.43
CA ASN A 51 2.55 0.76 9.87
C ASN A 51 1.12 0.50 9.39
N VAL A 52 0.94 0.03 8.15
CA VAL A 52 -0.38 -0.40 7.64
C VAL A 52 -0.95 -1.51 8.53
N GLY A 53 -0.17 -2.54 8.83
CA GLY A 53 -0.60 -3.63 9.72
C GLY A 53 -1.00 -3.14 11.12
N ARG A 54 -0.23 -2.23 11.70
CA ARG A 54 -0.52 -1.63 13.01
C ARG A 54 -1.86 -0.86 13.01
N ILE A 55 -2.08 -0.03 11.98
CA ILE A 55 -3.31 0.75 11.86
C ILE A 55 -4.50 -0.16 11.57
N ALA A 56 -4.34 -1.17 10.71
CA ALA A 56 -5.37 -2.17 10.40
C ALA A 56 -5.92 -2.86 11.65
N LYS A 57 -5.04 -3.23 12.57
CA LYS A 57 -5.46 -3.80 13.86
C LYS A 57 -6.32 -2.84 14.68
N GLY A 58 -6.02 -1.54 14.66
CA GLY A 58 -6.85 -0.52 15.30
C GLY A 58 -8.27 -0.46 14.70
N PHE A 59 -8.42 -0.78 13.41
CA PHE A 59 -9.73 -0.95 12.75
C PHE A 59 -10.39 -2.31 13.02
N GLY A 60 -9.75 -3.22 13.75
CA GLY A 60 -10.26 -4.56 13.99
C GLY A 60 -10.20 -5.47 12.75
N MET A 61 -9.26 -5.23 11.85
CA MET A 61 -9.00 -6.06 10.67
C MET A 61 -8.06 -7.22 10.98
N GLU A 62 -8.16 -8.30 10.21
CA GLU A 62 -7.17 -9.38 10.19
C GLU A 62 -6.03 -9.00 9.24
N VAL A 63 -4.77 -9.11 9.72
CA VAL A 63 -3.60 -8.67 8.95
C VAL A 63 -2.78 -9.87 8.49
N TYR A 64 -2.60 -9.97 7.19
CA TYR A 64 -1.77 -10.94 6.51
C TYR A 64 -0.66 -10.24 5.76
N ALA A 65 0.52 -10.84 5.64
CA ALA A 65 1.65 -10.23 4.95
C ALA A 65 2.46 -11.25 4.16
N PHE A 66 2.91 -10.83 3.00
CA PHE A 66 3.93 -11.50 2.20
C PHE A 66 5.10 -10.54 1.95
N ASP A 67 6.31 -10.97 2.32
CA ASP A 67 7.55 -10.26 2.02
C ASP A 67 8.67 -11.28 1.79
N PRO A 68 9.26 -11.36 0.58
CA PRO A 68 10.31 -12.35 0.28
C PRO A 68 11.63 -12.11 1.03
N PHE A 69 11.77 -10.99 1.74
CA PHE A 69 12.97 -10.62 2.49
C PHE A 69 12.80 -10.73 4.01
N MET A 70 11.63 -11.15 4.48
CA MET A 70 11.34 -11.35 5.91
C MET A 70 11.02 -12.80 6.20
N THR A 71 11.49 -13.29 7.36
CA THR A 71 11.09 -14.62 7.84
C THR A 71 9.69 -14.57 8.46
N ASP A 72 9.05 -15.73 8.60
CA ASP A 72 7.75 -15.88 9.26
C ASP A 72 7.76 -15.31 10.69
N GLU A 73 8.86 -15.55 11.42
CA GLU A 73 9.03 -15.05 12.79
C GLU A 73 9.07 -13.53 12.83
N GLN A 74 9.75 -12.91 11.86
CA GLN A 74 9.81 -11.46 11.75
C GLN A 74 8.44 -10.85 11.43
N ILE A 75 7.68 -11.47 10.51
CA ILE A 75 6.32 -11.04 10.16
C ILE A 75 5.38 -11.20 11.34
N LYS A 76 5.44 -12.33 12.06
CA LYS A 76 4.65 -12.60 13.28
C LYS A 76 4.99 -11.61 14.40
N ALA A 77 6.28 -11.36 14.62
CA ALA A 77 6.74 -10.39 15.62
C ALA A 77 6.27 -8.96 15.30
N ALA A 78 6.22 -8.60 14.02
CA ALA A 78 5.65 -7.34 13.55
C ALA A 78 4.10 -7.35 13.49
N GLY A 79 3.49 -8.47 13.87
CA GLY A 79 2.08 -8.56 14.19
C GLY A 79 1.17 -8.92 13.02
N ALA A 80 1.65 -9.55 11.96
CA ALA A 80 0.83 -10.08 10.89
C ALA A 80 0.92 -11.60 10.81
N THR A 81 -0.02 -12.22 10.12
CA THR A 81 0.05 -13.63 9.73
C THR A 81 0.87 -13.74 8.45
N PRO A 82 2.00 -14.48 8.44
CA PRO A 82 2.80 -14.63 7.24
C PRO A 82 2.09 -15.46 6.19
N LEU A 83 2.26 -15.08 4.92
CA LEU A 83 1.90 -15.85 3.74
C LEU A 83 3.16 -16.09 2.91
N HIS A 84 3.17 -17.15 2.09
CA HIS A 84 4.40 -17.65 1.47
C HIS A 84 4.52 -17.32 -0.02
N SER A 85 3.45 -16.77 -0.61
CA SER A 85 3.47 -16.31 -1.99
C SER A 85 2.52 -15.13 -2.23
N ALA A 86 2.75 -14.41 -3.32
CA ALA A 86 1.83 -13.37 -3.76
C ALA A 86 0.47 -14.00 -4.12
N GLU A 87 0.47 -15.14 -4.80
CA GLU A 87 -0.75 -15.85 -5.20
C GLU A 87 -1.62 -16.21 -4.01
N GLU A 88 -1.02 -16.71 -2.93
CA GLU A 88 -1.71 -17.03 -1.69
C GLU A 88 -2.33 -15.76 -1.08
N MET A 89 -1.56 -14.68 -1.02
CA MET A 89 -2.02 -13.43 -0.44
C MET A 89 -3.18 -12.82 -1.24
N TYR A 90 -3.07 -12.77 -2.58
CA TYR A 90 -4.14 -12.22 -3.42
C TYR A 90 -5.41 -13.08 -3.39
N ALA A 91 -5.28 -14.39 -3.20
CA ALA A 91 -6.44 -15.27 -3.03
C ALA A 91 -7.15 -15.10 -1.69
N MET A 92 -6.48 -14.58 -0.66
CA MET A 92 -7.02 -14.46 0.69
C MET A 92 -7.41 -13.05 1.11
N CYS A 93 -6.81 -12.01 0.52
CA CYS A 93 -6.81 -10.65 1.05
C CYS A 93 -7.32 -9.60 0.08
N ASP A 94 -7.83 -8.53 0.64
CA ASP A 94 -8.52 -7.48 -0.10
C ASP A 94 -7.60 -6.36 -0.62
N ILE A 95 -6.29 -6.30 -0.21
CA ILE A 95 -5.41 -5.14 -0.49
C ILE A 95 -3.92 -5.51 -0.53
N PRO A 96 -3.15 -5.16 -1.60
CA PRO A 96 -1.68 -5.20 -1.61
C PRO A 96 -0.96 -3.94 -2.12
N ALA A 97 0.34 -3.82 -1.78
CA ALA A 97 1.26 -2.78 -2.28
C ALA A 97 2.71 -3.28 -2.35
N THR A 98 3.45 -3.07 -3.48
CA THR A 98 4.84 -3.53 -3.65
C THR A 98 5.79 -2.63 -4.42
N GLU A 99 7.12 -2.88 -4.26
CA GLU A 99 8.22 -2.06 -4.79
C GLU A 99 9.11 -2.67 -5.88
N LYS A 100 9.07 -3.96 -6.21
CA LYS A 100 10.15 -4.59 -7.03
C LYS A 100 9.77 -5.31 -8.31
N THR A 101 8.52 -5.27 -8.75
CA THR A 101 8.10 -6.08 -9.89
C THR A 101 7.27 -5.28 -10.88
N LYS A 102 7.95 -4.72 -11.90
CA LYS A 102 7.28 -4.03 -12.99
C LYS A 102 6.25 -4.96 -13.65
N LYS A 103 4.97 -4.52 -13.70
CA LYS A 103 3.83 -5.27 -14.26
C LYS A 103 3.57 -6.66 -13.65
N SER A 104 4.07 -6.94 -12.44
CA SER A 104 3.82 -8.24 -11.79
C SER A 104 2.42 -8.37 -11.21
N ILE A 105 1.76 -7.26 -10.92
CA ILE A 105 0.36 -7.23 -10.54
C ILE A 105 -0.45 -7.17 -11.82
N ASN A 106 -0.89 -8.35 -12.27
CA ASN A 106 -1.51 -8.60 -13.55
C ASN A 106 -2.94 -9.12 -13.38
N TYR A 107 -3.65 -9.33 -14.49
CA TYR A 107 -5.02 -9.83 -14.51
C TYR A 107 -5.17 -11.16 -13.75
N GLU A 108 -4.29 -12.13 -14.03
CA GLU A 108 -4.39 -13.47 -13.45
C GLU A 108 -4.28 -13.41 -11.92
N LEU A 109 -3.31 -12.66 -11.41
CA LEU A 109 -3.09 -12.49 -9.97
C LEU A 109 -4.28 -11.78 -9.32
N LEU A 110 -4.75 -10.67 -9.90
CA LEU A 110 -5.87 -9.89 -9.36
C LEU A 110 -7.21 -10.62 -9.44
N ASN A 111 -7.40 -11.48 -10.45
CA ASN A 111 -8.63 -12.25 -10.58
C ASN A 111 -8.81 -13.31 -9.48
N ARG A 112 -7.73 -13.67 -8.78
CA ARG A 112 -7.77 -14.56 -7.60
C ARG A 112 -8.38 -13.89 -6.36
N MET A 113 -8.43 -12.54 -6.34
CA MET A 113 -8.94 -11.81 -5.18
C MET A 113 -10.42 -12.11 -4.91
N PRO A 114 -10.84 -12.13 -3.63
CA PRO A 114 -12.21 -12.39 -3.24
C PRO A 114 -13.21 -11.46 -3.93
N LYS A 115 -14.50 -11.87 -3.95
CA LYS A 115 -15.56 -11.01 -4.47
C LYS A 115 -15.68 -9.74 -3.60
N GLY A 116 -15.77 -8.59 -4.26
CA GLY A 116 -15.84 -7.28 -3.59
C GLY A 116 -14.49 -6.73 -3.14
N ALA A 117 -13.40 -7.34 -3.58
CA ALA A 117 -12.04 -6.92 -3.22
C ALA A 117 -11.71 -5.49 -3.69
N VAL A 118 -10.80 -4.88 -2.94
CA VAL A 118 -10.27 -3.54 -3.22
C VAL A 118 -8.75 -3.62 -3.36
N LEU A 119 -8.22 -3.22 -4.51
CA LEU A 119 -6.79 -3.01 -4.68
C LEU A 119 -6.42 -1.60 -4.22
N ILE A 120 -5.46 -1.47 -3.30
CA ILE A 120 -4.89 -0.18 -2.90
C ILE A 120 -3.42 -0.13 -3.29
N ASN A 121 -3.03 0.85 -4.10
CA ASN A 121 -1.64 1.05 -4.50
C ASN A 121 -1.12 2.40 -3.97
N THR A 122 -0.20 2.35 -3.03
CA THR A 122 0.59 3.50 -2.55
C THR A 122 2.08 3.31 -2.83
N ALA A 123 2.44 2.30 -3.63
CA ALA A 123 3.78 2.06 -4.11
C ALA A 123 4.04 2.86 -5.41
N ARG A 124 4.45 2.19 -6.47
CA ARG A 124 4.68 2.78 -7.79
C ARG A 124 3.62 2.26 -8.77
N LYS A 125 3.17 3.11 -9.70
CA LYS A 125 2.21 2.70 -10.72
C LYS A 125 2.75 1.58 -11.63
N GLU A 126 4.05 1.58 -11.88
CA GLU A 126 4.73 0.63 -12.76
C GLU A 126 4.67 -0.83 -12.28
N VAL A 127 4.31 -1.09 -11.02
CA VAL A 127 4.15 -2.47 -10.51
C VAL A 127 2.88 -3.13 -11.03
N ILE A 128 1.90 -2.34 -11.44
CA ILE A 128 0.61 -2.81 -11.97
C ILE A 128 0.68 -2.86 -13.50
N ASN A 129 0.12 -3.91 -14.08
CA ASN A 129 -0.22 -3.94 -15.49
C ASN A 129 -1.54 -3.18 -15.68
N GLU A 130 -1.45 -1.88 -16.01
CA GLU A 130 -2.59 -0.97 -16.04
C GLU A 130 -3.64 -1.38 -17.08
N GLU A 131 -3.23 -1.88 -18.24
CA GLU A 131 -4.14 -2.36 -19.30
C GLU A 131 -4.94 -3.59 -18.81
N GLU A 132 -4.26 -4.52 -18.15
CA GLU A 132 -4.90 -5.72 -17.60
C GLU A 132 -5.80 -5.42 -16.41
N LEU A 133 -5.47 -4.39 -15.61
CA LEU A 133 -6.33 -3.94 -14.52
C LEU A 133 -7.64 -3.34 -15.05
N VAL A 134 -7.61 -2.53 -16.11
CA VAL A 134 -8.82 -2.02 -16.77
C VAL A 134 -9.69 -3.17 -17.27
N LYS A 135 -9.08 -4.16 -17.94
CA LYS A 135 -9.79 -5.37 -18.38
C LYS A 135 -10.43 -6.11 -17.20
N LEU A 136 -9.68 -6.32 -16.12
CA LEU A 136 -10.22 -6.97 -14.91
C LEU A 136 -11.43 -6.21 -14.34
N MET A 137 -11.34 -4.88 -14.25
CA MET A 137 -12.44 -4.07 -13.73
C MET A 137 -13.68 -4.09 -14.62
N ALA A 138 -13.51 -4.31 -15.93
CA ALA A 138 -14.63 -4.54 -16.84
C ALA A 138 -15.27 -5.91 -16.61
N ASP A 139 -14.46 -6.97 -16.46
CA ASP A 139 -14.93 -8.34 -16.25
C ASP A 139 -15.48 -8.56 -14.83
N ARG A 140 -15.01 -7.77 -13.84
CA ARG A 140 -15.38 -7.85 -12.43
C ARG A 140 -16.01 -6.54 -11.93
N PRO A 141 -17.32 -6.37 -12.06
CA PRO A 141 -18.02 -5.16 -11.61
C PRO A 141 -18.01 -4.97 -10.08
N ASP A 142 -17.65 -6.00 -9.33
CA ASP A 142 -17.47 -5.96 -7.88
C ASP A 142 -16.10 -5.41 -7.45
N PHE A 143 -15.09 -5.44 -8.35
CA PHE A 143 -13.72 -5.05 -8.04
C PHE A 143 -13.54 -3.54 -7.99
N LYS A 144 -12.71 -3.07 -7.07
CA LYS A 144 -12.42 -1.64 -6.88
C LYS A 144 -10.92 -1.37 -6.84
N TYR A 145 -10.52 -0.20 -7.30
CA TYR A 145 -9.12 0.22 -7.31
C TYR A 145 -8.95 1.64 -6.77
N ILE A 146 -8.03 1.83 -5.84
CA ILE A 146 -7.64 3.14 -5.33
C ILE A 146 -6.11 3.29 -5.30
N SER A 147 -5.62 4.49 -5.58
CA SER A 147 -4.18 4.76 -5.62
C SER A 147 -3.84 6.20 -5.20
N ASP A 148 -2.65 6.36 -4.62
CA ASP A 148 -2.09 7.67 -4.27
C ASP A 148 -1.42 8.37 -5.46
N ILE A 149 -1.64 7.86 -6.67
CA ILE A 149 -1.25 8.47 -7.94
C ILE A 149 -2.14 7.93 -9.06
N ALA A 150 -2.54 8.80 -9.98
CA ALA A 150 -3.30 8.37 -11.15
C ALA A 150 -2.43 7.47 -12.05
N PRO A 151 -2.98 6.36 -12.59
CA PRO A 151 -2.34 5.55 -13.62
C PRO A 151 -2.20 6.34 -14.93
N ASP A 152 -1.33 5.87 -15.84
CA ASP A 152 -1.12 6.54 -17.13
C ASP A 152 -2.37 6.51 -18.01
N ASN A 153 -3.16 5.44 -17.89
CA ASN A 153 -4.44 5.27 -18.58
C ASN A 153 -5.65 5.72 -17.76
N ALA A 154 -5.52 6.70 -16.86
CA ALA A 154 -6.58 7.15 -15.94
C ALA A 154 -7.91 7.48 -16.63
N ALA A 155 -7.89 7.96 -17.87
CA ALA A 155 -9.10 8.29 -18.64
C ALA A 155 -10.00 7.06 -18.87
N GLU A 156 -9.43 5.86 -18.97
CA GLU A 156 -10.19 4.62 -19.18
C GLU A 156 -11.05 4.23 -17.97
N TYR A 157 -10.74 4.76 -16.78
CA TYR A 157 -11.49 4.46 -15.55
C TYR A 157 -12.80 5.21 -15.45
N ALA A 158 -13.06 6.23 -16.28
CA ALA A 158 -14.33 6.99 -16.25
C ALA A 158 -15.57 6.09 -16.39
N GLN A 159 -15.46 4.97 -17.11
CA GLN A 159 -16.51 3.96 -17.24
C GLN A 159 -16.80 3.18 -15.95
N PHE A 160 -15.94 3.27 -14.94
CA PHE A 160 -16.03 2.55 -13.67
C PHE A 160 -16.40 3.47 -12.50
N GLU A 161 -17.20 4.47 -12.73
CA GLU A 161 -17.63 5.44 -11.70
C GLU A 161 -18.06 4.76 -10.40
N GLY A 162 -17.60 5.30 -9.27
CA GLY A 162 -17.88 4.74 -7.93
C GLY A 162 -17.03 3.53 -7.55
N ARG A 163 -16.11 3.09 -8.42
CA ARG A 163 -15.25 1.92 -8.16
C ARG A 163 -13.76 2.24 -8.13
N TYR A 164 -13.37 3.48 -8.37
CA TYR A 164 -11.97 3.90 -8.30
C TYR A 164 -11.81 5.27 -7.64
N PHE A 165 -10.60 5.52 -7.13
CA PHE A 165 -10.18 6.83 -6.67
C PHE A 165 -8.67 6.98 -6.87
N PHE A 166 -8.26 8.13 -7.41
CA PHE A 166 -6.86 8.51 -7.56
C PHE A 166 -6.62 9.88 -6.95
N THR A 167 -5.53 10.04 -6.23
CA THR A 167 -5.10 11.39 -5.84
C THR A 167 -4.52 12.11 -7.06
N PRO A 168 -4.65 13.43 -7.18
CA PRO A 168 -4.20 14.17 -8.35
C PRO A 168 -2.68 14.15 -8.56
N LYS A 169 -1.93 13.86 -7.51
CA LYS A 169 -0.48 13.64 -7.52
C LYS A 169 -0.09 12.69 -6.40
N LYS A 170 1.08 12.07 -6.50
CA LYS A 170 1.59 11.21 -5.42
C LYS A 170 1.70 12.00 -4.13
N MET A 171 0.94 11.61 -3.11
CA MET A 171 0.84 12.37 -1.87
C MET A 171 0.95 11.53 -0.59
N GLY A 172 1.20 10.24 -0.70
CA GLY A 172 1.32 9.37 0.47
C GLY A 172 2.30 9.85 1.54
N ALA A 173 3.39 10.49 1.11
CA ALA A 173 4.42 11.03 1.99
C ALA A 173 4.31 12.55 2.24
N GLN A 174 3.26 13.22 1.76
CA GLN A 174 3.13 14.68 1.80
C GLN A 174 2.45 15.15 3.09
N THR A 175 3.13 14.98 4.22
CA THR A 175 2.72 15.56 5.52
C THR A 175 3.85 16.43 6.08
N GLU A 176 3.51 17.38 6.93
CA GLU A 176 4.47 18.23 7.61
C GLU A 176 5.44 17.40 8.47
N GLU A 177 4.90 16.45 9.22
CA GLU A 177 5.66 15.56 10.09
C GLU A 177 6.64 14.68 9.30
N ALA A 178 6.23 14.13 8.15
CA ALA A 178 7.11 13.33 7.32
C ALA A 178 8.29 14.16 6.79
N ASN A 179 8.05 15.40 6.38
CA ASN A 179 9.10 16.31 5.91
C ASN A 179 10.06 16.71 7.04
N VAL A 180 9.54 17.09 8.22
CA VAL A 180 10.34 17.42 9.40
C VAL A 180 11.18 16.22 9.84
N ASN A 181 10.56 15.04 9.96
CA ASN A 181 11.25 13.81 10.39
C ASN A 181 12.37 13.43 9.40
N ALA A 182 12.12 13.53 8.09
CA ALA A 182 13.13 13.28 7.08
C ALA A 182 14.32 14.26 7.19
N GLY A 183 14.06 15.55 7.41
CA GLY A 183 15.09 16.56 7.61
C GLY A 183 15.93 16.31 8.87
N LEU A 184 15.27 16.04 10.00
CA LEU A 184 15.94 15.71 11.26
C LEU A 184 16.78 14.43 11.16
N ALA A 185 16.24 13.39 10.52
CA ALA A 185 16.98 12.15 10.31
C ALA A 185 18.22 12.37 9.42
N ALA A 186 18.08 13.16 8.35
CA ALA A 186 19.22 13.49 7.48
C ALA A 186 20.32 14.24 8.25
N ALA A 187 19.95 15.24 9.05
CA ALA A 187 20.90 16.00 9.87
C ALA A 187 21.64 15.08 10.87
N ARG A 188 20.91 14.25 11.61
CA ARG A 188 21.51 13.29 12.57
C ARG A 188 22.44 12.30 11.90
N GLN A 189 22.10 11.77 10.71
CA GLN A 189 22.95 10.86 9.97
C GLN A 189 24.22 11.51 9.46
N ILE A 190 24.15 12.78 9.01
CA ILE A 190 25.33 13.54 8.58
C ILE A 190 26.27 13.75 9.77
N VAL A 191 25.75 14.17 10.92
CA VAL A 191 26.54 14.35 12.14
C VAL A 191 27.21 13.02 12.55
N ALA A 192 26.43 11.92 12.62
CA ALA A 192 26.97 10.60 12.98
C ALA A 192 28.07 10.11 11.99
N PHE A 193 27.91 10.41 10.71
CA PHE A 193 28.94 10.12 9.72
C PHE A 193 30.22 10.95 9.93
N LEU A 194 30.11 12.23 10.19
CA LEU A 194 31.26 13.12 10.36
C LEU A 194 32.00 12.88 11.68
N GLU A 195 31.27 12.59 12.76
CA GLU A 195 31.85 12.40 14.11
C GLU A 195 32.32 10.97 14.36
N HIS A 196 31.60 9.98 13.83
CA HIS A 196 31.81 8.55 14.16
C HIS A 196 32.05 7.66 12.94
N GLY A 197 32.03 8.19 11.71
CA GLY A 197 32.18 7.40 10.49
C GLY A 197 30.97 6.49 10.19
N ASP A 198 29.81 6.74 10.80
CA ASP A 198 28.61 5.89 10.59
C ASP A 198 28.10 6.01 9.14
N ALA A 199 28.34 4.97 8.35
CA ALA A 199 27.96 4.88 6.94
C ALA A 199 26.68 4.07 6.70
N LYS A 200 25.92 3.70 7.74
CA LYS A 200 24.74 2.80 7.66
C LYS A 200 23.76 3.20 6.57
N PHE A 201 23.55 4.51 6.38
CA PHE A 201 22.57 5.04 5.42
C PHE A 201 23.21 5.64 4.16
N LYS A 202 24.50 5.32 3.90
CA LYS A 202 25.19 5.73 2.69
C LYS A 202 24.61 4.98 1.48
N VAL A 203 24.25 5.71 0.40
CA VAL A 203 23.65 5.15 -0.81
C VAL A 203 24.58 5.16 -2.03
N ASN A 204 25.63 5.97 -2.00
CA ASN A 204 26.69 5.94 -3.01
C ASN A 204 27.79 4.98 -2.58
N LYS A 205 28.28 4.21 -3.55
CA LYS A 205 29.46 3.34 -3.40
C LYS A 205 30.75 4.12 -3.61
#